data_e94fa0a46c5a00a46c82d93465a414c5
#
_entry.id   e94fa0a46c5a00a46c82d93465a414c5
#
_cell.length_a   1.000
_cell.length_b   1.000
_cell.length_c   1.000
_cell.angle_alpha   90.00
_cell.angle_beta   90.00
_cell.angle_gamma   90.00
#
_symmetry.space_group_name_H-M   'P 1'
#
loop_
_entity.id
_entity.type
_entity.pdbx_description
1 polymer ?
#
loop_
_entity_poly.entity_id
_entity_poly.type
_entity_poly.pdbx_seq_one_letter_code
_entity_poly.pdbx_strand_id
1 'polypeptide(L)'
;MFTATRKNKKLYYEIMQQLYYSKQLSSVELSTLLNKSNPLITRALNFLIESGFVTEQGYAASSGGRRPLMYALNAAKLYIVTVAMDQLSTRIGIVD
;
A
#
# COMPACT_ATOMS: atom_id res chain seq x y z
N MET A 1 13.08 4.89 -7.89
CA MET A 1 13.02 6.07 -7.01
C MET A 1 11.69 6.79 -7.16
N PHE A 2 11.13 7.24 -6.08
CA PHE A 2 9.85 7.95 -6.12
C PHE A 2 10.02 9.32 -6.77
N THR A 3 9.15 9.60 -7.73
CA THR A 3 9.07 10.92 -8.34
C THR A 3 7.79 11.63 -7.96
N ALA A 4 7.03 11.02 -7.06
CA ALA A 4 5.74 11.54 -6.65
C ALA A 4 5.89 12.79 -5.79
N THR A 5 4.82 13.57 -5.71
CA THR A 5 4.79 14.75 -4.86
C THR A 5 4.85 14.32 -3.40
N ARG A 6 5.11 15.29 -2.52
CA ARG A 6 5.16 15.03 -1.09
C ARG A 6 3.87 14.38 -0.58
N LYS A 7 2.73 14.85 -1.07
CA LYS A 7 1.43 14.33 -0.67
C LYS A 7 1.29 12.87 -1.08
N ASN A 8 1.73 12.53 -2.29
CA ASN A 8 1.65 11.15 -2.77
C ASN A 8 2.61 10.24 -2.00
N LYS A 9 3.78 10.76 -1.65
CA LYS A 9 4.74 9.96 -0.88
C LYS A 9 4.16 9.58 0.48
N LYS A 10 3.45 10.50 1.12
CA LYS A 10 2.81 10.21 2.39
C LYS A 10 1.76 9.11 2.22
N LEU A 11 0.98 9.18 1.17
CA LEU A 11 -0.05 8.17 0.90
C LEU A 11 0.59 6.80 0.67
N TYR A 12 1.66 6.75 -0.12
CA TYR A 12 2.36 5.49 -0.37
C TYR A 12 2.90 4.90 0.93
N TYR A 13 3.47 5.73 1.78
CA TYR A 13 3.96 5.29 3.07
C TYR A 13 2.84 4.70 3.92
N GLU A 14 1.70 5.40 3.98
CA GLU A 14 0.57 4.93 4.76
C GLU A 14 0.03 3.60 4.27
N ILE A 15 -0.05 3.42 2.95
CA ILE A 15 -0.51 2.17 2.38
C ILE A 15 0.45 1.03 2.75
N MET A 16 1.75 1.24 2.57
CA MET A 16 2.73 0.22 2.88
C MET A 16 2.73 -0.12 4.36
N GLN A 17 2.56 0.88 5.21
CA GLN A 17 2.50 0.66 6.65
C GLN A 17 1.30 -0.23 7.03
N GLN A 18 0.14 0.05 6.45
CA GLN A 18 -1.04 -0.75 6.73
C GLN A 18 -0.87 -2.19 6.24
N LEU A 19 -0.29 -2.37 5.08
CA LEU A 19 -0.03 -3.70 4.55
C LEU A 19 1.00 -4.45 5.40
N TYR A 20 1.95 -3.73 5.94
CA TYR A 20 2.96 -4.34 6.80
C TYR A 20 2.31 -4.93 8.06
N TYR A 21 1.40 -4.17 8.67
CA TYR A 21 0.78 -4.61 9.91
C TYR A 21 -0.34 -5.62 9.70
N SER A 22 -1.11 -5.45 8.63
CA SER A 22 -2.30 -6.29 8.40
C SER A 22 -2.03 -7.49 7.50
N LYS A 23 -0.87 -7.56 6.87
CA LYS A 23 -0.45 -8.61 5.95
C LYS A 23 -1.10 -8.49 4.59
N GLN A 24 -2.42 -8.48 4.51
CA GLN A 24 -3.16 -8.33 3.27
C GLN A 24 -4.34 -7.40 3.49
N LEU A 25 -4.62 -6.56 2.51
CA LEU A 25 -5.79 -5.68 2.53
C LEU A 25 -6.28 -5.49 1.10
N SER A 26 -7.58 -5.28 0.97
CA SER A 26 -8.16 -4.89 -0.30
C SER A 26 -8.07 -3.38 -0.47
N SER A 27 -8.33 -2.89 -1.70
CA SER A 27 -8.33 -1.45 -1.93
C SER A 27 -9.45 -0.76 -1.14
N VAL A 28 -10.58 -1.42 -1.00
CA VAL A 28 -11.70 -0.88 -0.23
C VAL A 28 -11.33 -0.75 1.23
N GLU A 29 -10.67 -1.76 1.79
CA GLU A 29 -10.23 -1.71 3.17
C GLU A 29 -9.23 -0.58 3.39
N LEU A 30 -8.29 -0.42 2.48
CA LEU A 30 -7.31 0.66 2.57
C LEU A 30 -7.98 2.03 2.46
N SER A 31 -8.95 2.14 1.55
CA SER A 31 -9.72 3.37 1.41
C SER A 31 -10.40 3.75 2.71
N THR A 32 -10.99 2.80 3.38
CA THR A 32 -11.67 3.04 4.65
C THR A 32 -10.68 3.39 5.74
N LEU A 33 -9.60 2.62 5.86
CA LEU A 33 -8.61 2.82 6.92
C LEU A 33 -7.92 4.18 6.81
N LEU A 34 -7.62 4.60 5.59
CA LEU A 34 -6.88 5.84 5.37
C LEU A 34 -7.79 7.02 5.07
N ASN A 35 -9.09 6.78 4.99
CA ASN A 35 -10.07 7.82 4.70
C ASN A 35 -9.74 8.54 3.39
N LYS A 36 -9.48 7.74 2.35
CA LYS A 36 -9.19 8.24 1.01
C LYS A 36 -10.15 7.61 0.02
N SER A 37 -10.32 8.24 -1.14
CA SER A 37 -11.21 7.69 -2.15
C SER A 37 -10.63 6.41 -2.73
N ASN A 38 -11.53 5.51 -3.15
CA ASN A 38 -11.09 4.24 -3.72
C ASN A 38 -10.26 4.42 -5.00
N PRO A 39 -10.65 5.31 -5.94
CA PRO A 39 -9.80 5.54 -7.11
C PRO A 39 -8.39 6.02 -6.77
N LEU A 40 -8.26 6.86 -5.76
CA LEU A 40 -6.95 7.33 -5.33
C LEU A 40 -6.10 6.18 -4.79
N ILE A 41 -6.71 5.34 -3.96
CA ILE A 41 -6.02 4.18 -3.41
C ILE A 41 -5.60 3.21 -4.52
N THR A 42 -6.50 2.96 -5.48
CA THR A 42 -6.19 2.05 -6.58
C THR A 42 -5.02 2.57 -7.41
N ARG A 43 -5.01 3.87 -7.67
CA ARG A 43 -3.90 4.48 -8.43
C ARG A 43 -2.58 4.35 -7.68
N ALA A 44 -2.61 4.58 -6.38
CA ALA A 44 -1.41 4.46 -5.56
C ALA A 44 -0.93 3.00 -5.51
N LEU A 45 -1.86 2.05 -5.38
CA LEU A 45 -1.50 0.63 -5.39
C LEU A 45 -0.85 0.24 -6.71
N ASN A 46 -1.39 0.72 -7.83
CA ASN A 46 -0.81 0.41 -9.14
C ASN A 46 0.62 0.92 -9.22
N PHE A 47 0.86 2.13 -8.72
CA PHE A 47 2.22 2.67 -8.69
C PHE A 47 3.15 1.79 -7.86
N LEU A 48 2.69 1.36 -6.69
CA LEU A 48 3.50 0.53 -5.80
C LEU A 48 3.74 -0.86 -6.39
N ILE A 49 2.76 -1.40 -7.12
CA ILE A 49 2.94 -2.67 -7.81
C ILE A 49 3.98 -2.54 -8.91
N GLU A 50 3.90 -1.49 -9.70
CA GLU A 50 4.87 -1.26 -10.77
C GLU A 50 6.27 -1.03 -10.21
N SER A 51 6.35 -0.45 -9.03
CA SER A 51 7.62 -0.21 -8.36
C SER A 51 8.18 -1.46 -7.68
N GLY A 52 7.38 -2.52 -7.59
CA GLY A 52 7.82 -3.78 -7.03
C GLY A 52 7.66 -3.91 -5.53
N PHE A 53 7.02 -2.93 -4.88
CA PHE A 53 6.86 -2.97 -3.42
C PHE A 53 5.62 -3.72 -2.97
N VAL A 54 4.61 -3.79 -3.83
CA VAL A 54 3.33 -4.41 -3.50
C VAL A 54 3.00 -5.46 -4.55
N THR A 55 2.34 -6.52 -4.13
CA THR A 55 1.89 -7.57 -5.05
C THR A 55 0.41 -7.82 -4.86
N GLU A 56 -0.23 -8.28 -5.92
CA GLU A 56 -1.60 -8.76 -5.87
C GLU A 56 -1.57 -10.21 -5.39
N GLN A 57 -2.37 -10.49 -4.38
CA GLN A 57 -2.38 -11.82 -3.76
C GLN A 57 -3.56 -12.67 -4.22
N GLY A 58 -4.30 -12.20 -5.22
CA GLY A 58 -5.48 -12.90 -5.67
C GLY A 58 -6.67 -12.53 -4.82
N TYR A 59 -7.78 -13.20 -5.07
CA TYR A 59 -9.04 -12.85 -4.44
C TYR A 59 -9.19 -13.53 -3.09
N ALA A 60 -9.76 -12.79 -2.14
CA ALA A 60 -10.03 -13.35 -0.83
C ALA A 60 -11.10 -14.45 -0.94
N ALA A 61 -11.00 -15.43 -0.05
CA ALA A 61 -12.03 -16.46 0.04
C ALA A 61 -13.35 -15.82 0.44
N SER A 62 -14.45 -16.30 -0.14
CA SER A 62 -15.73 -15.72 0.14
C SER A 62 -16.78 -16.83 0.10
N SER A 63 -17.74 -16.73 0.99
CA SER A 63 -18.85 -17.70 1.05
C SER A 63 -19.95 -17.34 0.06
N GLY A 64 -19.78 -16.26 -0.70
CA GLY A 64 -20.75 -15.85 -1.70
C GLY A 64 -20.50 -14.43 -2.08
N GLY A 65 -21.08 -14.01 -3.20
CA GLY A 65 -20.92 -12.67 -3.68
C GLY A 65 -19.52 -12.40 -4.22
N ARG A 66 -19.16 -11.15 -4.20
CA ARG A 66 -17.91 -10.68 -4.78
C ARG A 66 -16.73 -10.94 -3.88
N ARG A 67 -15.63 -11.35 -4.48
CA ARG A 67 -14.38 -11.52 -3.74
C ARG A 67 -13.49 -10.30 -4.00
N PRO A 68 -13.06 -9.59 -2.97
CA PRO A 68 -12.15 -8.48 -3.19
C PRO A 68 -10.75 -8.98 -3.54
N LEU A 69 -10.09 -8.24 -4.43
CA LEU A 69 -8.69 -8.50 -4.75
C LEU A 69 -7.83 -8.02 -3.59
N MET A 70 -6.95 -8.87 -3.12
CA MET A 70 -6.11 -8.56 -1.96
C MET A 70 -4.72 -8.13 -2.41
N TYR A 71 -4.13 -7.25 -1.63
CA TYR A 71 -2.78 -6.73 -1.88
C TYR A 71 -1.92 -6.98 -0.65
N ALA A 72 -0.63 -7.16 -0.88
CA ALA A 72 0.33 -7.37 0.20
C ALA A 72 1.69 -6.80 -0.20
N LEU A 73 2.53 -6.59 0.78
CA LEU A 73 3.91 -6.21 0.50
C LEU A 73 4.63 -7.36 -0.17
N ASN A 74 5.54 -7.03 -1.08
CA ASN A 74 6.33 -8.03 -1.78
C ASN A 74 7.34 -8.62 -0.80
N ALA A 75 7.12 -9.86 -0.40
CA ALA A 75 7.97 -10.53 0.59
C ALA A 75 9.41 -10.63 0.14
N ALA A 76 9.63 -10.82 -1.16
CA ALA A 76 10.98 -10.94 -1.70
C ALA A 76 11.77 -9.63 -1.60
N LYS A 77 11.06 -8.51 -1.43
CA LYS A 77 11.68 -7.19 -1.34
C LYS A 77 11.37 -6.50 -0.03
N LEU A 78 11.00 -7.26 0.98
CA LEU A 78 10.55 -6.68 2.25
C LEU A 78 11.60 -5.77 2.87
N TYR A 79 12.87 -6.16 2.77
CA TYR A 79 13.94 -5.32 3.30
C TYR A 79 13.97 -3.96 2.60
N ILE A 80 13.87 -3.97 1.28
CA ILE A 80 13.87 -2.74 0.49
C ILE A 80 12.65 -1.89 0.81
N VAL A 81 11.49 -2.53 0.98
CA VAL A 81 10.27 -1.82 1.34
C VAL A 81 10.43 -1.15 2.70
N THR A 82 11.00 -1.84 3.66
CA THR A 82 11.21 -1.27 4.99
C THR A 82 12.11 -0.05 4.93
N VAL A 83 13.18 -0.11 4.16
CA VAL A 83 14.07 1.03 3.98
C VAL A 83 13.35 2.18 3.29
N ALA A 84 12.55 1.87 2.28
CA ALA A 84 11.80 2.89 1.56
C ALA A 84 10.81 3.59 2.48
N MET A 85 10.13 2.85 3.33
CA MET A 85 9.20 3.43 4.29
C MET A 85 9.90 4.37 5.26
N ASP A 86 11.08 3.96 5.73
CA ASP A 86 11.86 4.80 6.63
C ASP A 86 12.27 6.10 5.96
N GLN A 87 12.73 6.03 4.73
CA GLN A 87 13.11 7.22 3.98
C GLN A 87 11.93 8.14 3.73
N LEU A 88 10.77 7.57 3.39
CA LEU A 88 9.57 8.38 3.19
C LEU A 88 9.15 9.06 4.49
N SER A 89 9.20 8.33 5.58
CA SER A 89 8.84 8.88 6.88
C SER A 89 9.75 10.08 7.23
N THR A 90 11.04 9.92 7.01
CA THR A 90 12.00 10.99 7.29
C THR A 90 11.77 12.19 6.38
N ARG A 91 11.57 11.94 5.09
CA ARG A 91 11.44 13.01 4.11
C ARG A 91 10.21 13.86 4.32
N ILE A 92 9.09 13.24 4.65
CA ILE A 92 7.84 13.96 4.79
C ILE A 92 7.55 14.37 6.22
N GLY A 93 8.50 14.11 7.12
CA GLY A 93 8.37 14.56 8.50
C GLY A 93 7.35 13.81 9.32
N ILE A 94 7.06 12.57 8.98
CA ILE A 94 6.18 11.75 9.78
C ILE A 94 6.94 11.23 10.99
N VAL A 95 6.34 11.44 12.14
CA VAL A 95 6.93 10.99 13.40
C VAL A 95 5.91 10.09 14.09
N ASP A 96 6.38 8.97 14.58
CA ASP A 96 5.51 8.01 15.28
C ASP A 96 5.04 8.54 16.62
#